data_837a92aa1179bf69ebaa68f4173ce8dd
#
_entry.id   837a92aa1179bf69ebaa68f4173ce8dd
#
_cell.length_a   1.000
_cell.length_b   1.000
_cell.length_c   1.000
_cell.angle_alpha   90.00
_cell.angle_beta   90.00
_cell.angle_gamma   90.00
#
_symmetry.space_group_name_H-M   'P 1'
#
loop_
_entity.id
_entity.type
_entity.pdbx_description
1 polymer ?
#
loop_
_entity_poly.entity_id
_entity_poly.type
_entity_poly.pdbx_seq_one_letter_code
_entity_poly.pdbx_strand_id
1 'polypeptide(L)'
;AWPNELDATKTVERVNKVFVKGFLARVCLQAAGYAQRLDGANRLSTDPELSKEKLYPIALQACKDVMDQEGNYVALKSNFEDIFNNNGISGDIINAGSESLFEIGYSNNPARGRIMYTFGIKHTTADNMTTMLQGSQVGPTPTLYFDYSVKDLRRDVTCCPFQWTKGVQTLQSFKSWSFGKLRYEWTNRMIPSGNDDGINKHYMRYADIVLMRAELENELNGPAAAAPYLTKIRNRAFSTTDRATEVTAYVAEASQSKEKMFQAIVDERALEFAGELIRKADLIRWGMLKSKMDETKDKMNAIVNLTDYDSKHPYSQLSGHVYYKMSAYTWTRNGIATTEPNAKLNFYGLNYGELNLDPEGYTEFTNSSGEASTWIKDTALDDVIDYLYVRDPDKYQYWPIFNVNLNDNPNLANYEWY
;
A
#
# COMPACT_ATOMS: atom_id res chain seq x y z
N ALA A 1 0.04 -20.35 21.49
CA ALA A 1 1.32 -20.05 22.16
C ALA A 1 1.85 -18.68 21.74
N TRP A 2 2.65 -18.02 22.57
CA TRP A 2 3.41 -16.86 22.18
C TRP A 2 4.52 -17.24 21.21
N PRO A 3 5.03 -16.33 20.38
CA PRO A 3 5.98 -16.70 19.31
C PRO A 3 7.21 -17.48 19.75
N ASN A 4 7.79 -17.14 20.91
CA ASN A 4 8.96 -17.82 21.45
C ASN A 4 8.69 -19.22 22.03
N GLU A 5 7.43 -19.63 22.15
CA GLU A 5 7.01 -20.94 22.66
C GLU A 5 6.74 -21.95 21.53
N LEU A 6 6.78 -21.51 20.26
CA LEU A 6 6.32 -22.34 19.14
C LEU A 6 7.40 -23.19 18.50
N ASP A 7 8.59 -22.67 18.31
CA ASP A 7 9.77 -23.41 17.84
C ASP A 7 11.05 -22.56 17.94
N ALA A 8 12.18 -23.20 17.67
CA ALA A 8 13.49 -22.55 17.69
C ALA A 8 13.69 -21.55 16.54
N THR A 9 12.91 -21.63 15.45
CA THR A 9 13.04 -20.78 14.28
C THR A 9 12.36 -19.44 14.43
N LYS A 10 11.36 -19.34 15.33
CA LYS A 10 10.59 -18.11 15.63
C LYS A 10 10.04 -17.41 14.38
N THR A 11 9.73 -18.17 13.32
CA THR A 11 9.28 -17.62 12.05
C THR A 11 7.88 -17.03 12.14
N VAL A 12 7.67 -15.92 11.44
CA VAL A 12 6.34 -15.29 11.23
C VAL A 12 5.44 -16.07 10.26
N GLU A 13 5.94 -17.12 9.62
CA GLU A 13 5.16 -17.98 8.71
C GLU A 13 4.23 -18.94 9.45
N ARG A 14 4.32 -19.01 10.78
CA ARG A 14 3.44 -19.84 11.61
C ARG A 14 2.45 -19.00 12.39
N VAL A 15 1.22 -19.51 12.45
CA VAL A 15 0.17 -18.91 13.26
C VAL A 15 0.61 -18.85 14.73
N ASN A 16 0.60 -17.65 15.29
CA ASN A 16 1.01 -17.38 16.66
C ASN A 16 -0.03 -16.51 17.38
N LYS A 17 0.07 -16.39 18.69
CA LYS A 17 -0.94 -15.71 19.51
C LYS A 17 -1.07 -14.22 19.19
N VAL A 18 0.04 -13.56 18.82
CA VAL A 18 0.02 -12.14 18.41
C VAL A 18 -0.81 -11.96 17.15
N PHE A 19 -0.57 -12.79 16.15
CA PHE A 19 -1.36 -12.79 14.90
C PHE A 19 -2.83 -13.11 15.16
N VAL A 20 -3.12 -14.18 15.93
CA VAL A 20 -4.52 -14.58 16.20
C VAL A 20 -5.31 -13.45 16.86
N LYS A 21 -4.72 -12.74 17.81
CA LYS A 21 -5.35 -11.60 18.47
C LYS A 21 -5.59 -10.44 17.49
N GLY A 22 -4.57 -10.09 16.69
CA GLY A 22 -4.72 -9.07 15.65
C GLY A 22 -5.77 -9.45 14.59
N PHE A 23 -5.80 -10.71 14.20
CA PHE A 23 -6.77 -11.22 13.23
C PHE A 23 -8.20 -11.24 13.81
N LEU A 24 -8.37 -11.56 15.10
CA LEU A 24 -9.65 -11.43 15.79
C LEU A 24 -10.17 -9.98 15.71
N ALA A 25 -9.31 -9.00 16.00
CA ALA A 25 -9.71 -7.58 15.89
C ALA A 25 -10.16 -7.23 14.46
N ARG A 26 -9.42 -7.66 13.43
CA ARG A 26 -9.79 -7.44 12.02
C ARG A 26 -11.13 -8.10 11.68
N VAL A 27 -11.36 -9.33 12.11
CA VAL A 27 -12.63 -10.06 11.87
C VAL A 27 -13.80 -9.35 12.55
N CYS A 28 -13.64 -8.88 13.79
CA CYS A 28 -14.67 -8.12 14.49
C CYS A 28 -15.03 -6.82 13.75
N LEU A 29 -14.03 -6.07 13.28
CA LEU A 29 -14.25 -4.84 12.50
C LEU A 29 -14.98 -5.12 11.17
N GLN A 30 -14.62 -6.22 10.48
CA GLN A 30 -15.30 -6.63 9.25
C GLN A 30 -16.74 -7.06 9.52
N ALA A 31 -16.98 -7.86 10.55
CA ALA A 31 -18.30 -8.38 10.88
C ALA A 31 -19.28 -7.27 11.31
N ALA A 32 -18.78 -6.27 12.05
CA ALA A 32 -19.57 -5.10 12.48
C ALA A 32 -19.72 -4.03 11.40
N GLY A 33 -19.05 -4.18 10.26
CA GLY A 33 -19.05 -3.23 9.16
C GLY A 33 -20.12 -3.47 8.11
N TYR A 34 -20.10 -2.60 7.11
CA TYR A 34 -20.90 -2.77 5.90
C TYR A 34 -20.43 -4.00 5.11
N ALA A 35 -21.36 -4.64 4.47
CA ALA A 35 -21.10 -5.70 3.48
C ALA A 35 -22.31 -5.85 2.55
N GLN A 36 -22.06 -6.30 1.34
CA GLN A 36 -23.13 -6.72 0.44
C GLN A 36 -23.86 -7.92 1.05
N ARG A 37 -25.15 -7.80 1.19
CA ARG A 37 -26.01 -8.84 1.76
C ARG A 37 -26.64 -9.69 0.66
N LEU A 38 -27.32 -10.76 1.06
CA LEU A 38 -27.95 -11.72 0.13
C LEU A 38 -28.96 -11.06 -0.83
N ASP A 39 -29.58 -9.96 -0.43
CA ASP A 39 -30.50 -9.14 -1.23
C ASP A 39 -29.77 -8.14 -2.16
N GLY A 40 -28.44 -8.18 -2.21
CA GLY A 40 -27.62 -7.27 -3.01
C GLY A 40 -27.38 -5.88 -2.36
N ALA A 41 -28.04 -5.57 -1.26
CA ALA A 41 -27.87 -4.27 -0.60
C ALA A 41 -26.58 -4.20 0.22
N ASN A 42 -25.86 -3.07 0.11
CA ASN A 42 -24.69 -2.79 0.95
C ASN A 42 -25.14 -2.14 2.25
N ARG A 43 -25.12 -2.88 3.35
CA ARG A 43 -25.57 -2.39 4.67
C ARG A 43 -24.94 -3.14 5.84
N LEU A 44 -25.08 -2.59 7.03
CA LEU A 44 -24.72 -3.27 8.27
C LEU A 44 -25.56 -4.55 8.49
N SER A 45 -25.05 -5.47 9.30
CA SER A 45 -25.83 -6.64 9.72
C SER A 45 -27.02 -6.21 10.57
N THR A 46 -28.12 -6.96 10.44
CA THR A 46 -29.28 -6.85 11.35
C THR A 46 -29.16 -7.80 12.55
N ASP A 47 -28.15 -8.67 12.55
CA ASP A 47 -27.85 -9.55 13.69
C ASP A 47 -27.20 -8.73 14.81
N PRO A 48 -27.83 -8.64 15.99
CA PRO A 48 -27.29 -7.87 17.12
C PRO A 48 -25.95 -8.40 17.64
N GLU A 49 -25.63 -9.67 17.42
CA GLU A 49 -24.33 -10.24 17.79
C GLU A 49 -23.18 -9.73 16.90
N LEU A 50 -23.49 -9.19 15.71
CA LEU A 50 -22.54 -8.59 14.80
C LEU A 50 -22.54 -7.04 14.88
N SER A 51 -23.13 -6.48 15.92
CA SER A 51 -23.17 -5.02 16.11
C SER A 51 -21.83 -4.46 16.61
N LYS A 52 -21.62 -3.15 16.40
CA LYS A 52 -20.44 -2.44 16.94
C LYS A 52 -20.37 -2.52 18.46
N GLU A 53 -21.53 -2.43 19.13
CA GLU A 53 -21.65 -2.48 20.59
C GLU A 53 -21.11 -3.82 21.15
N LYS A 54 -21.28 -4.90 20.42
CA LYS A 54 -20.80 -6.23 20.80
C LYS A 54 -19.35 -6.46 20.40
N LEU A 55 -18.99 -6.15 19.16
CA LEU A 55 -17.71 -6.60 18.59
C LEU A 55 -16.56 -5.60 18.81
N TYR A 56 -16.84 -4.29 18.92
CA TYR A 56 -15.77 -3.31 19.07
C TYR A 56 -15.02 -3.41 20.41
N PRO A 57 -15.69 -3.65 21.56
CA PRO A 57 -14.97 -3.90 22.81
C PRO A 57 -14.04 -5.15 22.74
N ILE A 58 -14.48 -6.21 22.05
CA ILE A 58 -13.67 -7.43 21.84
C ILE A 58 -12.44 -7.10 20.96
N ALA A 59 -12.65 -6.38 19.85
CA ALA A 59 -11.58 -5.95 18.97
C ALA A 59 -10.59 -5.03 19.69
N LEU A 60 -11.08 -4.07 20.46
CA LEU A 60 -10.24 -3.16 21.23
C LEU A 60 -9.35 -3.91 22.25
N GLN A 61 -9.93 -4.86 22.97
CA GLN A 61 -9.16 -5.69 23.90
C GLN A 61 -8.10 -6.52 23.17
N ALA A 62 -8.45 -7.10 22.03
CA ALA A 62 -7.51 -7.86 21.21
C ALA A 62 -6.34 -7.00 20.71
N CYS A 63 -6.60 -5.75 20.29
CA CYS A 63 -5.54 -4.79 19.93
C CYS A 63 -4.66 -4.44 21.13
N LYS A 64 -5.24 -4.20 22.30
CA LYS A 64 -4.50 -3.94 23.56
C LYS A 64 -3.58 -5.09 23.90
N ASP A 65 -4.08 -6.32 23.86
CA ASP A 65 -3.29 -7.52 24.16
C ASP A 65 -2.06 -7.67 23.23
N VAL A 66 -2.17 -7.28 21.95
CA VAL A 66 -1.04 -7.26 21.03
C VAL A 66 -0.07 -6.12 21.37
N MET A 67 -0.60 -4.94 21.63
CA MET A 67 0.24 -3.75 21.91
C MET A 67 0.98 -3.84 23.24
N ASP A 68 0.45 -4.59 24.22
CA ASP A 68 1.13 -4.91 25.47
C ASP A 68 2.38 -5.78 25.27
N GLN A 69 2.54 -6.36 24.07
CA GLN A 69 3.72 -7.12 23.66
C GLN A 69 4.75 -6.28 22.89
N GLU A 70 4.54 -4.98 22.78
CA GLU A 70 5.53 -4.09 22.15
C GLU A 70 6.85 -4.12 22.91
N GLY A 71 7.94 -4.26 22.18
CA GLY A 71 9.28 -4.44 22.76
C GLY A 71 9.60 -5.88 23.20
N ASN A 72 8.61 -6.80 23.19
CA ASN A 72 8.83 -8.23 23.44
C ASN A 72 8.74 -9.05 22.13
N TYR A 73 7.66 -8.91 21.40
CA TYR A 73 7.37 -9.69 20.19
C TYR A 73 7.08 -8.84 18.96
N VAL A 74 6.73 -7.58 19.15
CA VAL A 74 6.34 -6.67 18.07
C VAL A 74 6.90 -5.28 18.34
N ALA A 75 7.18 -4.54 17.26
CA ALA A 75 7.45 -3.11 17.27
C ALA A 75 7.23 -2.54 15.88
N LEU A 76 7.02 -1.22 15.76
CA LEU A 76 7.16 -0.55 14.47
C LEU A 76 8.64 -0.49 14.11
N LYS A 77 8.99 -0.83 12.88
CA LYS A 77 10.32 -0.51 12.33
C LYS A 77 10.51 1.02 12.34
N SER A 78 11.70 1.47 12.65
CA SER A 78 12.02 2.90 12.67
C SER A 78 12.02 3.52 11.27
N ASN A 79 12.39 2.74 10.26
CA ASN A 79 12.37 3.11 8.86
C ASN A 79 11.31 2.27 8.12
N PHE A 80 10.48 2.93 7.31
CA PHE A 80 9.40 2.25 6.59
C PHE A 80 9.91 1.26 5.53
N GLU A 81 11.01 1.59 4.85
CA GLU A 81 11.62 0.72 3.85
C GLU A 81 12.09 -0.61 4.45
N ASP A 82 12.58 -0.59 5.71
CA ASP A 82 13.11 -1.78 6.38
C ASP A 82 12.07 -2.88 6.63
N ILE A 83 10.77 -2.53 6.55
CA ILE A 83 9.69 -3.52 6.61
C ILE A 83 9.77 -4.47 5.42
N PHE A 84 10.11 -3.95 4.24
CA PHE A 84 9.98 -4.66 2.97
C PHE A 84 11.31 -5.20 2.44
N ASN A 85 12.41 -4.47 2.64
CA ASN A 85 13.71 -4.91 2.14
C ASN A 85 14.23 -6.16 2.88
N ASN A 86 13.92 -6.31 4.16
CA ASN A 86 14.29 -7.50 4.93
C ASN A 86 13.54 -8.76 4.47
N ASN A 87 12.33 -8.62 3.98
CA ASN A 87 11.53 -9.74 3.48
C ASN A 87 12.04 -10.31 2.17
N GLY A 88 12.72 -9.50 1.35
CA GLY A 88 13.38 -9.94 0.13
C GLY A 88 14.47 -10.98 0.40
N ILE A 89 14.83 -11.18 1.66
CA ILE A 89 15.97 -12.00 2.04
C ILE A 89 15.56 -13.33 2.66
N SER A 90 14.64 -13.39 3.63
CA SER A 90 14.43 -14.66 4.36
C SER A 90 13.16 -14.77 5.21
N GLY A 91 12.21 -13.87 5.06
CA GLY A 91 11.12 -13.76 6.04
C GLY A 91 11.59 -13.18 7.38
N ASP A 92 10.70 -12.52 8.08
CA ASP A 92 11.04 -11.91 9.36
C ASP A 92 11.04 -12.96 10.49
N ILE A 93 11.88 -12.76 11.49
CA ILE A 93 11.90 -13.56 12.72
C ILE A 93 11.18 -12.74 13.79
N ILE A 94 10.28 -13.37 14.52
CA ILE A 94 9.58 -12.70 15.62
C ILE A 94 10.56 -12.40 16.76
N ASN A 95 10.77 -11.12 17.00
CA ASN A 95 11.60 -10.61 18.08
C ASN A 95 11.09 -9.23 18.52
N ALA A 96 11.76 -8.60 19.47
CA ALA A 96 11.38 -7.30 20.01
C ALA A 96 11.29 -6.17 18.97
N GLY A 97 11.90 -6.31 17.80
CA GLY A 97 11.89 -5.34 16.69
C GLY A 97 11.07 -5.77 15.47
N SER A 98 10.31 -6.86 15.56
CA SER A 98 9.54 -7.38 14.42
C SER A 98 8.26 -6.59 14.21
N GLU A 99 8.03 -6.10 12.98
CA GLU A 99 6.77 -5.47 12.61
C GLU A 99 5.81 -6.48 11.99
N SER A 100 6.28 -7.53 11.33
CA SER A 100 5.45 -8.58 10.76
C SER A 100 4.87 -9.48 11.85
N LEU A 101 3.56 -9.73 11.81
CA LEU A 101 2.88 -10.64 12.72
C LEU A 101 2.60 -11.99 12.07
N PHE A 102 2.38 -11.99 10.77
CA PHE A 102 2.17 -13.20 9.99
C PHE A 102 2.45 -12.96 8.51
N GLU A 103 3.13 -13.91 7.90
CA GLU A 103 3.46 -13.93 6.48
C GLU A 103 3.01 -15.23 5.83
N ILE A 104 2.54 -15.10 4.60
CA ILE A 104 2.35 -16.27 3.74
C ILE A 104 3.72 -16.58 3.14
N GLY A 105 4.31 -17.68 3.60
CA GLY A 105 5.64 -18.12 3.19
C GLY A 105 5.65 -18.76 1.80
N TYR A 106 6.69 -18.45 1.04
CA TYR A 106 6.99 -19.10 -0.23
C TYR A 106 8.38 -19.74 -0.17
N SER A 107 8.53 -20.88 -0.86
CA SER A 107 9.80 -21.59 -0.88
C SER A 107 10.90 -20.79 -1.57
N ASN A 108 12.08 -20.75 -0.96
CA ASN A 108 13.28 -20.15 -1.54
C ASN A 108 14.15 -21.16 -2.31
N ASN A 109 13.98 -22.47 -2.04
CA ASN A 109 14.77 -23.53 -2.67
C ASN A 109 13.98 -24.86 -2.77
N PRO A 110 13.48 -25.24 -3.95
CA PRO A 110 13.41 -24.41 -5.16
C PRO A 110 12.50 -23.21 -4.94
N ALA A 111 12.87 -22.05 -5.49
CA ALA A 111 12.07 -20.83 -5.33
C ALA A 111 10.70 -20.97 -6.00
N ARG A 112 9.69 -20.40 -5.37
CA ARG A 112 8.30 -20.36 -5.84
C ARG A 112 7.67 -19.03 -5.47
N GLY A 113 6.58 -18.67 -6.15
CA GLY A 113 5.80 -17.45 -5.89
C GLY A 113 5.80 -16.48 -7.06
N ARG A 114 4.83 -15.59 -7.06
CA ARG A 114 4.64 -14.53 -8.08
C ARG A 114 4.34 -13.16 -7.46
N ILE A 115 4.65 -12.98 -6.20
CA ILE A 115 4.30 -11.72 -5.50
C ILE A 115 5.06 -10.55 -6.10
N MET A 116 6.35 -10.72 -6.33
CA MET A 116 7.20 -9.68 -6.92
C MET A 116 6.87 -9.46 -8.40
N TYR A 117 6.59 -10.52 -9.16
CA TYR A 117 6.11 -10.41 -10.54
C TYR A 117 4.83 -9.58 -10.62
N THR A 118 3.92 -9.73 -9.66
CA THR A 118 2.63 -9.04 -9.65
C THR A 118 2.76 -7.60 -9.15
N PHE A 119 3.47 -7.38 -8.05
CA PHE A 119 3.48 -6.13 -7.30
C PHE A 119 4.85 -5.43 -7.23
N GLY A 120 5.91 -5.99 -7.80
CA GLY A 120 7.23 -5.39 -7.78
C GLY A 120 7.44 -4.36 -8.89
N ILE A 121 8.55 -3.64 -8.80
CA ILE A 121 8.95 -2.68 -9.84
C ILE A 121 9.20 -3.41 -11.15
N LYS A 122 8.78 -2.79 -12.26
CA LYS A 122 8.92 -3.36 -13.59
C LYS A 122 10.39 -3.38 -14.05
N HIS A 123 10.81 -4.53 -14.59
CA HIS A 123 12.02 -4.71 -15.37
C HIS A 123 11.62 -5.01 -16.81
N THR A 124 12.08 -4.20 -17.77
CA THR A 124 11.69 -4.35 -19.18
C THR A 124 12.50 -5.39 -19.92
N THR A 125 13.66 -5.75 -19.38
CA THR A 125 14.62 -6.70 -19.95
C THR A 125 15.30 -7.48 -18.84
N ALA A 126 16.04 -8.52 -19.20
CA ALA A 126 17.05 -9.11 -18.32
C ALA A 126 18.10 -8.05 -17.94
N ASP A 127 18.54 -8.11 -16.70
CA ASP A 127 19.59 -7.29 -16.11
C ASP A 127 20.34 -8.08 -15.02
N ASN A 128 21.07 -7.38 -14.16
CA ASN A 128 21.80 -8.02 -13.06
C ASN A 128 20.93 -8.37 -11.83
N MET A 129 19.62 -8.09 -11.88
CA MET A 129 18.65 -8.42 -10.82
C MET A 129 17.72 -9.57 -11.22
N THR A 130 17.35 -9.63 -12.49
CA THR A 130 16.45 -10.65 -13.03
C THR A 130 16.84 -11.07 -14.44
N THR A 131 16.54 -12.34 -14.81
CA THR A 131 16.90 -12.91 -16.10
C THR A 131 15.93 -12.62 -17.23
N MET A 132 14.83 -11.91 -16.96
CA MET A 132 13.78 -11.64 -17.94
C MET A 132 12.94 -10.40 -17.57
N LEU A 133 12.05 -10.00 -18.48
CA LEU A 133 11.01 -9.00 -18.20
C LEU A 133 10.14 -9.46 -17.05
N GLN A 134 9.97 -8.62 -16.00
CA GLN A 134 9.22 -8.94 -14.79
C GLN A 134 8.61 -7.69 -14.15
N GLY A 135 7.64 -7.92 -13.25
CA GLY A 135 7.11 -6.90 -12.34
C GLY A 135 5.95 -6.07 -12.90
N SER A 136 5.32 -5.32 -12.02
CA SER A 136 4.31 -4.28 -12.32
C SER A 136 3.07 -4.76 -13.09
N GLN A 137 2.52 -5.93 -12.71
CA GLN A 137 1.20 -6.33 -13.21
C GLN A 137 0.09 -5.53 -12.52
N VAL A 138 0.33 -5.07 -11.31
CA VAL A 138 -0.54 -4.20 -10.52
C VAL A 138 0.28 -3.05 -9.96
N GLY A 139 -0.21 -1.83 -10.09
CA GLY A 139 0.44 -0.63 -9.60
C GLY A 139 -0.55 0.36 -8.97
N PRO A 140 -0.06 1.44 -8.36
CA PRO A 140 -0.88 2.49 -7.81
C PRO A 140 -1.50 3.33 -8.93
N THR A 141 -2.69 3.89 -8.67
CA THR A 141 -3.15 5.04 -9.45
C THR A 141 -2.26 6.25 -9.13
N PRO A 142 -2.01 7.16 -10.09
CA PRO A 142 -1.18 8.35 -9.84
C PRO A 142 -1.69 9.23 -8.70
N THR A 143 -3.00 9.25 -8.46
CA THR A 143 -3.61 10.00 -7.35
C THR A 143 -3.00 9.68 -6.01
N LEU A 144 -2.65 8.41 -5.77
CA LEU A 144 -2.02 7.99 -4.52
C LEU A 144 -0.68 8.69 -4.27
N TYR A 145 0.12 8.90 -5.32
CA TYR A 145 1.40 9.63 -5.18
C TYR A 145 1.18 11.06 -4.68
N PHE A 146 0.12 11.71 -5.14
CA PHE A 146 -0.24 13.08 -4.77
C PHE A 146 -1.06 13.16 -3.48
N ASP A 147 -1.63 12.06 -3.00
CA ASP A 147 -2.24 11.96 -1.68
C ASP A 147 -1.17 11.98 -0.56
N TYR A 148 0.06 11.55 -0.85
CA TYR A 148 1.19 11.71 0.06
C TYR A 148 1.68 13.17 0.10
N SER A 149 2.00 13.66 1.31
CA SER A 149 2.87 14.84 1.41
C SER A 149 4.22 14.56 0.75
N VAL A 150 4.80 15.57 0.10
CA VAL A 150 6.18 15.48 -0.46
C VAL A 150 7.22 15.12 0.61
N LYS A 151 6.92 15.37 1.88
CA LYS A 151 7.76 15.06 3.04
C LYS A 151 7.51 13.67 3.63
N ASP A 152 6.50 12.95 3.15
CA ASP A 152 6.19 11.59 3.63
C ASP A 152 7.21 10.59 3.09
N LEU A 153 8.00 10.03 3.99
CA LEU A 153 9.07 9.08 3.67
C LEU A 153 8.56 7.76 3.04
N ARG A 154 7.26 7.50 3.13
CA ARG A 154 6.63 6.31 2.56
C ARG A 154 6.32 6.45 1.07
N ARG A 155 6.17 7.69 0.57
CA ARG A 155 5.75 7.97 -0.80
C ARG A 155 6.64 7.27 -1.83
N ASP A 156 7.93 7.54 -1.77
CA ASP A 156 8.91 7.06 -2.76
C ASP A 156 9.31 5.58 -2.54
N VAL A 157 8.99 5.03 -1.36
CA VAL A 157 9.04 3.58 -1.12
C VAL A 157 7.84 2.89 -1.77
N THR A 158 6.66 3.51 -1.75
CA THR A 158 5.40 2.89 -2.18
C THR A 158 5.10 3.11 -3.66
N CYS A 159 5.32 4.34 -4.17
CA CYS A 159 4.97 4.74 -5.54
C CYS A 159 6.24 4.96 -6.36
N CYS A 160 6.46 4.14 -7.38
CA CYS A 160 7.64 4.24 -8.24
C CYS A 160 7.25 4.64 -9.66
N PRO A 161 7.55 5.90 -10.07
CA PRO A 161 7.29 6.37 -11.42
C PRO A 161 8.34 5.90 -12.43
N PHE A 162 9.16 4.93 -12.07
CA PHE A 162 10.25 4.41 -12.89
C PHE A 162 10.17 2.89 -13.07
N GLN A 163 10.88 2.41 -14.07
CA GLN A 163 11.14 1.00 -14.35
C GLN A 163 12.63 0.78 -14.59
N TRP A 164 13.09 -0.46 -14.51
CA TRP A 164 14.47 -0.82 -14.82
C TRP A 164 14.59 -1.29 -16.28
N THR A 165 15.59 -0.76 -16.99
CA THR A 165 15.94 -1.17 -18.35
C THR A 165 17.45 -1.38 -18.40
N LYS A 166 17.90 -2.63 -18.48
CA LYS A 166 19.33 -3.00 -18.47
C LYS A 166 20.10 -2.37 -17.28
N GLY A 167 19.53 -2.41 -16.09
CA GLY A 167 20.16 -1.88 -14.88
C GLY A 167 20.12 -0.34 -14.74
N VAL A 168 19.44 0.36 -15.64
CA VAL A 168 19.24 1.82 -15.60
C VAL A 168 17.77 2.12 -15.36
N GLN A 169 17.46 3.03 -14.45
CA GLN A 169 16.08 3.51 -14.27
C GLN A 169 15.67 4.40 -15.44
N THR A 170 14.45 4.19 -15.94
CA THR A 170 13.80 5.02 -16.95
C THR A 170 12.40 5.40 -16.48
N LEU A 171 11.88 6.54 -16.93
CA LEU A 171 10.52 6.99 -16.59
C LEU A 171 9.49 5.96 -17.08
N GLN A 172 8.56 5.63 -16.22
CA GLN A 172 7.41 4.78 -16.55
C GLN A 172 6.22 5.65 -16.94
N SER A 173 5.41 5.16 -17.88
CA SER A 173 4.18 5.85 -18.26
C SER A 173 3.30 6.16 -17.04
N PHE A 174 2.71 7.33 -17.01
CA PHE A 174 1.86 7.82 -15.93
C PHE A 174 0.72 6.82 -15.54
N LYS A 175 0.21 6.08 -16.49
CA LYS A 175 -0.84 5.08 -16.26
C LYS A 175 -0.36 3.70 -15.81
N SER A 176 0.94 3.50 -15.63
CA SER A 176 1.51 2.18 -15.36
C SER A 176 2.62 2.20 -14.31
N TRP A 177 2.55 3.12 -13.34
CA TRP A 177 3.50 3.18 -12.24
C TRP A 177 3.51 1.90 -11.42
N SER A 178 4.66 1.58 -10.86
CA SER A 178 4.86 0.38 -10.06
C SER A 178 4.68 0.64 -8.57
N PHE A 179 4.19 -0.35 -7.82
CA PHE A 179 4.43 -0.38 -6.39
C PHE A 179 5.90 -0.67 -6.10
N GLY A 180 6.48 0.05 -5.13
CA GLY A 180 7.90 -0.04 -4.79
C GLY A 180 8.20 -0.76 -3.49
N LYS A 181 7.20 -1.34 -2.81
CA LYS A 181 7.39 -2.12 -1.57
C LYS A 181 8.08 -3.47 -1.82
N LEU A 182 8.10 -3.95 -3.05
CA LEU A 182 8.81 -5.15 -3.45
C LEU A 182 9.76 -4.80 -4.60
N ARG A 183 11.06 -5.08 -4.39
CA ARG A 183 12.12 -4.70 -5.32
C ARG A 183 13.09 -5.84 -5.54
N TYR A 184 13.43 -6.09 -6.80
CA TYR A 184 14.38 -7.14 -7.16
C TYR A 184 15.80 -6.86 -6.65
N GLU A 185 16.18 -5.58 -6.52
CA GLU A 185 17.45 -5.16 -5.92
C GLU A 185 17.60 -5.51 -4.43
N TRP A 186 16.49 -5.76 -3.73
CA TRP A 186 16.50 -6.17 -2.33
C TRP A 186 16.65 -7.68 -2.13
N THR A 187 16.58 -8.46 -3.21
CA THR A 187 16.76 -9.91 -3.11
C THR A 187 18.24 -10.27 -2.98
N ASN A 188 18.54 -11.34 -2.28
CA ASN A 188 19.91 -11.86 -2.13
C ASN A 188 20.36 -12.75 -3.28
N ARG A 189 19.54 -12.93 -4.31
CA ARG A 189 19.80 -13.77 -5.49
C ARG A 189 19.19 -13.17 -6.74
N MET A 190 19.67 -13.59 -7.90
CA MET A 190 19.04 -13.33 -9.19
C MET A 190 17.70 -14.06 -9.26
N ILE A 191 16.64 -13.39 -9.72
CA ILE A 191 15.33 -14.01 -9.92
C ILE A 191 15.23 -14.56 -11.34
N PRO A 192 15.11 -15.90 -11.52
CA PRO A 192 15.20 -16.52 -12.84
C PRO A 192 13.88 -16.53 -13.63
N SER A 193 12.74 -16.41 -12.96
CA SER A 193 11.43 -16.41 -13.64
C SER A 193 10.36 -15.73 -12.81
N GLY A 194 9.24 -15.36 -13.46
CA GLY A 194 8.09 -14.75 -12.79
C GLY A 194 7.34 -15.67 -11.79
N ASN A 195 7.73 -16.93 -11.69
CA ASN A 195 7.15 -17.90 -10.75
C ASN A 195 8.10 -18.31 -9.62
N ASP A 196 9.28 -17.71 -9.55
CA ASP A 196 10.38 -18.17 -8.69
C ASP A 196 10.94 -17.04 -7.83
N ASP A 197 10.10 -16.08 -7.40
CA ASP A 197 10.56 -14.95 -6.59
C ASP A 197 10.93 -15.37 -5.15
N GLY A 198 10.26 -16.35 -4.58
CA GLY A 198 10.54 -16.87 -3.23
C GLY A 198 10.37 -15.84 -2.13
N ILE A 199 9.55 -14.83 -2.36
CA ILE A 199 9.31 -13.70 -1.44
C ILE A 199 8.04 -13.94 -0.67
N ASN A 200 8.11 -13.79 0.66
CA ASN A 200 6.95 -13.88 1.51
C ASN A 200 6.00 -12.69 1.33
N LYS A 201 4.71 -12.94 1.50
CA LYS A 201 3.71 -11.90 1.53
C LYS A 201 3.34 -11.56 2.96
N HIS A 202 3.53 -10.32 3.38
CA HIS A 202 2.95 -9.80 4.62
C HIS A 202 1.43 -9.95 4.58
N TYR A 203 0.88 -10.64 5.56
CA TYR A 203 -0.56 -10.78 5.74
C TYR A 203 -1.09 -9.82 6.80
N MET A 204 -0.30 -9.60 7.85
CA MET A 204 -0.60 -8.65 8.92
C MET A 204 0.67 -8.07 9.53
N ARG A 205 0.68 -6.76 9.74
CA ARG A 205 1.78 -6.02 10.38
C ARG A 205 1.30 -5.30 11.64
N TYR A 206 2.23 -4.98 12.53
CA TYR A 206 1.93 -4.26 13.76
C TYR A 206 1.28 -2.89 13.54
N ALA A 207 1.63 -2.19 12.46
CA ALA A 207 0.98 -0.94 12.05
C ALA A 207 -0.55 -1.11 11.87
N ASP A 208 -1.02 -2.28 11.42
CA ASP A 208 -2.46 -2.56 11.29
C ASP A 208 -3.16 -2.61 12.66
N ILE A 209 -2.50 -3.23 13.66
CA ILE A 209 -3.01 -3.23 15.04
C ILE A 209 -3.12 -1.82 15.59
N VAL A 210 -2.09 -1.00 15.37
CA VAL A 210 -2.06 0.40 15.84
C VAL A 210 -3.20 1.22 15.22
N LEU A 211 -3.42 1.09 13.90
CA LEU A 211 -4.48 1.83 13.21
C LEU A 211 -5.88 1.24 13.45
N MET A 212 -6.05 -0.06 13.63
CA MET A 212 -7.30 -0.65 14.11
C MET A 212 -7.63 -0.13 15.52
N ARG A 213 -6.64 -0.05 16.41
CA ARG A 213 -6.83 0.53 17.73
C ARG A 213 -7.22 2.00 17.67
N ALA A 214 -6.60 2.81 16.81
CA ALA A 214 -7.00 4.20 16.60
C ALA A 214 -8.48 4.32 16.21
N GLU A 215 -8.95 3.49 15.28
CA GLU A 215 -10.35 3.45 14.85
C GLU A 215 -11.30 3.08 16.01
N LEU A 216 -10.96 2.02 16.74
CA LEU A 216 -11.77 1.55 17.88
C LEU A 216 -11.81 2.56 19.03
N GLU A 217 -10.67 3.17 19.36
CA GLU A 217 -10.63 4.22 20.39
C GLU A 217 -11.42 5.46 19.97
N ASN A 218 -11.34 5.85 18.69
CA ASN A 218 -12.14 6.95 18.17
C ASN A 218 -13.64 6.67 18.28
N GLU A 219 -14.06 5.46 17.93
CA GLU A 219 -15.48 5.06 17.99
C GLU A 219 -15.99 5.00 19.43
N LEU A 220 -15.26 4.39 20.34
CA LEU A 220 -15.70 4.07 21.70
C LEU A 220 -15.41 5.20 22.72
N ASN A 221 -14.25 5.86 22.57
CA ASN A 221 -13.72 6.78 23.58
C ASN A 221 -13.45 8.19 23.05
N GLY A 222 -13.67 8.41 21.74
CA GLY A 222 -13.53 9.72 21.10
C GLY A 222 -12.12 10.02 20.55
N PRO A 223 -11.98 11.14 19.80
CA PRO A 223 -10.79 11.44 19.03
C PRO A 223 -9.52 11.63 19.85
N ALA A 224 -9.64 12.15 21.08
CA ALA A 224 -8.50 12.32 21.98
C ALA A 224 -7.86 10.96 22.38
N ALA A 225 -8.67 9.91 22.51
CA ALA A 225 -8.19 8.57 22.81
C ALA A 225 -7.50 7.91 21.60
N ALA A 226 -7.91 8.27 20.38
CA ALA A 226 -7.32 7.78 19.12
C ALA A 226 -6.00 8.47 18.75
N ALA A 227 -5.84 9.74 19.11
CA ALA A 227 -4.74 10.61 18.72
C ALA A 227 -3.34 10.01 18.95
N PRO A 228 -3.03 9.35 20.07
CA PRO A 228 -1.70 8.75 20.30
C PRO A 228 -1.32 7.69 19.26
N TYR A 229 -2.29 6.93 18.76
CA TYR A 229 -2.06 5.85 17.80
C TYR A 229 -1.84 6.38 16.38
N LEU A 230 -2.61 7.38 15.97
CA LEU A 230 -2.37 8.10 14.72
C LEU A 230 -1.00 8.78 14.75
N THR A 231 -0.67 9.47 15.86
CA THR A 231 0.65 10.09 16.08
C THR A 231 1.79 9.09 15.94
N LYS A 232 1.62 7.87 16.48
CA LYS A 232 2.65 6.82 16.46
C LYS A 232 3.02 6.43 15.02
N ILE A 233 2.04 6.21 14.15
CA ILE A 233 2.27 5.88 12.73
C ILE A 233 2.89 7.06 11.99
N ARG A 234 2.34 8.26 12.16
CA ARG A 234 2.85 9.45 11.48
C ARG A 234 4.26 9.85 11.92
N ASN A 235 4.63 9.64 13.17
CA ASN A 235 6.00 9.87 13.64
C ASN A 235 7.04 9.03 12.91
N ARG A 236 6.70 7.82 12.45
CA ARG A 236 7.57 7.01 11.59
C ARG A 236 7.60 7.52 10.15
N ALA A 237 6.47 8.05 9.68
CA ALA A 237 6.31 8.50 8.31
C ALA A 237 7.03 9.82 7.99
N PHE A 238 7.36 10.63 9.02
CA PHE A 238 7.94 11.96 8.83
C PHE A 238 9.23 12.14 9.62
N SER A 239 10.16 12.90 9.03
CA SER A 239 11.39 13.29 9.69
C SER A 239 11.10 14.11 10.96
N THR A 240 12.05 14.14 11.89
CA THR A 240 11.88 14.90 13.13
C THR A 240 11.67 16.39 12.89
N THR A 241 12.23 16.96 11.83
CA THR A 241 12.09 18.38 11.44
C THR A 241 10.70 18.72 10.95
N ASP A 242 9.99 17.73 10.35
CA ASP A 242 8.67 17.93 9.75
C ASP A 242 7.51 17.59 10.70
N ARG A 243 7.78 16.96 11.84
CA ARG A 243 6.74 16.50 12.77
C ARG A 243 5.85 17.60 13.33
N ALA A 244 6.35 18.83 13.46
CA ALA A 244 5.56 19.94 13.97
C ALA A 244 4.32 20.19 13.07
N THR A 245 4.51 20.19 11.77
CA THR A 245 3.45 20.43 10.77
C THR A 245 2.74 19.15 10.37
N GLU A 246 3.49 18.13 9.99
CA GLU A 246 2.93 16.92 9.36
C GLU A 246 2.35 15.93 10.38
N VAL A 247 2.71 16.05 11.65
CA VAL A 247 2.20 15.17 12.70
C VAL A 247 1.41 15.95 13.73
N THR A 248 2.03 16.89 14.46
CA THR A 248 1.39 17.54 15.60
C THR A 248 0.18 18.37 15.17
N ALA A 249 0.34 19.26 14.18
CA ALA A 249 -0.76 20.09 13.68
C ALA A 249 -1.86 19.24 13.02
N TYR A 250 -1.47 18.24 12.21
CA TYR A 250 -2.41 17.32 11.55
C TYR A 250 -3.26 16.55 12.55
N VAL A 251 -2.65 15.96 13.58
CA VAL A 251 -3.38 15.20 14.62
C VAL A 251 -4.24 16.11 15.47
N ALA A 252 -3.78 17.33 15.77
CA ALA A 252 -4.59 18.31 16.49
C ALA A 252 -5.86 18.69 15.71
N GLU A 253 -5.77 18.88 14.39
CA GLU A 253 -6.94 19.10 13.53
C GLU A 253 -7.85 17.88 13.49
N ALA A 254 -7.30 16.68 13.29
CA ALA A 254 -8.07 15.44 13.31
C ALA A 254 -8.82 15.25 14.64
N SER A 255 -8.24 15.69 15.75
CA SER A 255 -8.82 15.54 17.09
C SER A 255 -9.99 16.48 17.41
N GLN A 256 -10.33 17.40 16.50
CA GLN A 256 -11.44 18.34 16.71
C GLN A 256 -12.82 17.67 16.69
N SER A 257 -12.99 16.56 15.97
CA SER A 257 -14.20 15.76 16.00
C SER A 257 -13.92 14.29 15.70
N LYS A 258 -14.91 13.45 16.04
CA LYS A 258 -14.88 12.00 15.76
C LYS A 258 -14.82 11.71 14.26
N GLU A 259 -15.52 12.50 13.46
CA GLU A 259 -15.59 12.39 12.00
C GLU A 259 -14.24 12.76 11.37
N LYS A 260 -13.61 13.87 11.82
CA LYS A 260 -12.29 14.29 11.34
C LYS A 260 -11.22 13.23 11.68
N MET A 261 -11.25 12.70 12.89
CA MET A 261 -10.32 11.65 13.30
C MET A 261 -10.53 10.37 12.48
N PHE A 262 -11.79 9.98 12.25
CA PHE A 262 -12.12 8.83 11.43
C PHE A 262 -11.60 9.01 10.00
N GLN A 263 -11.83 10.18 9.37
CA GLN A 263 -11.31 10.48 8.04
C GLN A 263 -9.77 10.43 8.00
N ALA A 264 -9.10 11.00 9.01
CA ALA A 264 -7.65 10.93 9.12
C ALA A 264 -7.13 9.49 9.22
N ILE A 265 -7.83 8.60 9.93
CA ILE A 265 -7.49 7.17 10.00
C ILE A 265 -7.74 6.48 8.65
N VAL A 266 -8.84 6.79 7.95
CA VAL A 266 -9.15 6.27 6.61
C VAL A 266 -8.03 6.62 5.62
N ASP A 267 -7.57 7.88 5.65
CA ASP A 267 -6.50 8.37 4.79
C ASP A 267 -5.14 7.77 5.18
N GLU A 268 -4.82 7.73 6.47
CA GLU A 268 -3.57 7.15 6.97
C GLU A 268 -3.44 5.66 6.61
N ARG A 269 -4.54 4.89 6.69
CA ARG A 269 -4.55 3.48 6.27
C ARG A 269 -4.34 3.32 4.75
N ALA A 270 -4.83 4.27 3.94
CA ALA A 270 -4.54 4.26 2.50
C ALA A 270 -3.05 4.40 2.21
N LEU A 271 -2.39 5.37 2.87
CA LEU A 271 -0.97 5.64 2.70
C LEU A 271 -0.09 4.51 3.28
N GLU A 272 -0.43 4.02 4.45
CA GLU A 272 0.35 3.00 5.15
C GLU A 272 0.33 1.64 4.43
N PHE A 273 -0.84 1.22 3.92
CA PHE A 273 -1.07 -0.14 3.41
C PHE A 273 -1.26 -0.22 1.89
N ALA A 274 -0.96 0.82 1.14
CA ALA A 274 -1.02 0.77 -0.32
C ALA A 274 -0.18 -0.40 -0.86
N GLY A 275 -0.76 -1.19 -1.76
CA GLY A 275 -0.11 -2.38 -2.33
C GLY A 275 -0.14 -3.64 -1.44
N GLU A 276 -0.75 -3.60 -0.24
CA GLU A 276 -0.81 -4.73 0.69
C GLU A 276 -2.16 -5.48 0.67
N LEU A 277 -3.05 -5.13 -0.25
CA LEU A 277 -4.33 -5.82 -0.55
C LEU A 277 -5.40 -5.74 0.54
N ILE A 278 -5.32 -4.79 1.47
CA ILE A 278 -6.35 -4.63 2.51
C ILE A 278 -7.31 -3.47 2.26
N ARG A 279 -6.97 -2.51 1.38
CA ARG A 279 -7.75 -1.29 1.14
C ARG A 279 -9.20 -1.55 0.74
N LYS A 280 -9.43 -2.48 -0.21
CA LYS A 280 -10.79 -2.81 -0.66
C LYS A 280 -11.66 -3.29 0.49
N ALA A 281 -11.13 -4.17 1.35
CA ALA A 281 -11.86 -4.70 2.50
C ALA A 281 -12.19 -3.58 3.52
N ASP A 282 -11.26 -2.67 3.78
CA ASP A 282 -11.51 -1.51 4.63
C ASP A 282 -12.61 -0.61 4.06
N LEU A 283 -12.56 -0.28 2.76
CA LEU A 283 -13.58 0.57 2.12
C LEU A 283 -14.96 -0.08 2.11
N ILE A 284 -15.05 -1.41 1.95
CA ILE A 284 -16.31 -2.15 2.04
C ILE A 284 -16.90 -2.02 3.44
N ARG A 285 -16.11 -2.36 4.48
CA ARG A 285 -16.63 -2.35 5.86
C ARG A 285 -17.01 -0.96 6.37
N TRP A 286 -16.45 0.08 5.81
CA TRP A 286 -16.81 1.47 6.07
C TRP A 286 -17.98 1.99 5.22
N GLY A 287 -18.42 1.23 4.21
CA GLY A 287 -19.43 1.67 3.25
C GLY A 287 -18.94 2.78 2.32
N MET A 288 -17.63 2.81 2.04
CA MET A 288 -16.96 3.89 1.32
C MET A 288 -16.38 3.45 -0.04
N LEU A 289 -16.63 2.22 -0.49
CA LEU A 289 -15.96 1.70 -1.69
C LEU A 289 -16.29 2.56 -2.91
N LYS A 290 -17.58 2.75 -3.21
CA LYS A 290 -18.00 3.55 -4.36
C LYS A 290 -17.53 5.00 -4.25
N SER A 291 -17.75 5.65 -3.11
CA SER A 291 -17.40 7.06 -2.95
C SER A 291 -15.90 7.33 -3.11
N LYS A 292 -15.03 6.43 -2.63
CA LYS A 292 -13.58 6.57 -2.80
C LYS A 292 -13.11 6.22 -4.22
N MET A 293 -13.82 5.37 -4.93
CA MET A 293 -13.57 5.11 -6.36
C MET A 293 -13.99 6.31 -7.21
N ASP A 294 -15.13 6.94 -6.90
CA ASP A 294 -15.58 8.18 -7.55
C ASP A 294 -14.58 9.34 -7.29
N GLU A 295 -14.16 9.54 -6.03
CA GLU A 295 -13.10 10.51 -5.69
C GLU A 295 -11.82 10.27 -6.49
N THR A 296 -11.41 9.03 -6.68
CA THR A 296 -10.23 8.69 -7.47
C THR A 296 -10.41 9.06 -8.95
N LYS A 297 -11.59 8.81 -9.54
CA LYS A 297 -11.91 9.24 -10.91
C LYS A 297 -11.86 10.75 -11.06
N ASP A 298 -12.45 11.48 -10.12
CA ASP A 298 -12.48 12.95 -10.14
C ASP A 298 -11.07 13.53 -10.00
N LYS A 299 -10.25 13.01 -9.10
CA LYS A 299 -8.83 13.38 -8.96
C LYS A 299 -8.04 13.09 -10.24
N MET A 300 -8.23 11.93 -10.87
CA MET A 300 -7.55 11.61 -12.12
C MET A 300 -7.94 12.56 -13.26
N ASN A 301 -9.22 12.90 -13.37
CA ASN A 301 -9.69 13.90 -14.34
C ASN A 301 -9.08 15.28 -14.06
N ALA A 302 -8.99 15.67 -12.79
CA ALA A 302 -8.36 16.94 -12.41
C ALA A 302 -6.85 16.96 -12.74
N ILE A 303 -6.12 15.88 -12.51
CA ILE A 303 -4.69 15.74 -12.88
C ILE A 303 -4.51 15.90 -14.40
N VAL A 304 -5.30 15.16 -15.20
CA VAL A 304 -5.20 15.21 -16.68
C VAL A 304 -5.40 16.62 -17.21
N ASN A 305 -6.30 17.37 -16.59
CA ASN A 305 -6.61 18.74 -16.99
C ASN A 305 -5.72 19.79 -16.31
N LEU A 306 -4.82 19.41 -15.41
CA LEU A 306 -4.01 20.31 -14.57
C LEU A 306 -4.88 21.37 -13.87
N THR A 307 -5.98 20.90 -13.27
CA THR A 307 -6.91 21.73 -12.50
C THR A 307 -6.93 21.27 -11.05
N ASP A 308 -7.14 22.19 -10.10
CA ASP A 308 -7.19 21.86 -8.69
C ASP A 308 -8.42 20.99 -8.39
N TYR A 309 -8.22 19.91 -7.62
CA TYR A 309 -9.31 19.12 -7.08
C TYR A 309 -9.83 19.74 -5.78
N ASP A 310 -8.93 20.04 -4.87
CA ASP A 310 -9.20 20.75 -3.61
C ASP A 310 -7.93 21.48 -3.12
N SER A 311 -7.99 22.09 -1.94
CA SER A 311 -6.83 22.81 -1.38
C SER A 311 -5.62 21.93 -1.03
N LYS A 312 -5.81 20.60 -0.87
CA LYS A 312 -4.72 19.65 -0.62
C LYS A 312 -4.15 19.08 -1.92
N HIS A 313 -4.90 19.18 -3.02
CA HIS A 313 -4.56 18.64 -4.32
C HIS A 313 -4.58 19.75 -5.39
N PRO A 314 -3.62 20.71 -5.32
CA PRO A 314 -3.54 21.82 -6.26
C PRO A 314 -2.84 21.37 -7.56
N TYR A 315 -3.49 20.52 -8.36
CA TYR A 315 -2.91 19.94 -9.57
C TYR A 315 -2.58 20.96 -10.65
N SER A 316 -3.12 22.19 -10.57
CA SER A 316 -2.68 23.32 -11.42
C SER A 316 -1.22 23.72 -11.18
N GLN A 317 -0.64 23.30 -10.03
CA GLN A 317 0.76 23.53 -9.69
C GLN A 317 1.70 22.38 -10.11
N LEU A 318 1.19 21.38 -10.83
CA LEU A 318 2.02 20.33 -11.43
C LEU A 318 2.60 20.82 -12.75
N SER A 319 3.87 20.49 -12.99
CA SER A 319 4.48 20.66 -14.30
C SER A 319 3.86 19.69 -15.30
N GLY A 320 3.61 20.14 -16.52
CA GLY A 320 3.34 19.25 -17.65
C GLY A 320 4.59 18.48 -18.12
N HIS A 321 5.77 18.85 -17.61
CA HIS A 321 7.07 18.35 -18.03
C HIS A 321 7.78 17.65 -16.90
N VAL A 322 8.55 16.61 -17.21
CA VAL A 322 9.39 15.90 -16.24
C VAL A 322 10.85 15.96 -16.68
N TYR A 323 11.69 16.28 -15.73
CA TYR A 323 13.13 16.33 -15.91
C TYR A 323 13.80 15.28 -15.02
N TYR A 324 15.00 14.85 -15.39
CA TYR A 324 15.76 13.89 -14.62
C TYR A 324 17.23 14.25 -14.52
N LYS A 325 17.83 13.79 -13.44
CA LYS A 325 19.28 13.74 -13.24
C LYS A 325 19.66 12.33 -12.86
N MET A 326 20.64 11.76 -13.56
CA MET A 326 21.14 10.43 -13.25
C MET A 326 22.12 10.49 -12.09
N SER A 327 22.04 9.52 -11.18
CA SER A 327 23.07 9.28 -10.16
C SER A 327 23.44 7.81 -10.14
N ALA A 328 24.70 7.51 -9.79
CA ALA A 328 25.14 6.14 -9.59
C ALA A 328 24.32 5.49 -8.46
N TYR A 329 23.99 4.23 -8.65
CA TYR A 329 23.26 3.44 -7.67
C TYR A 329 23.93 2.08 -7.51
N THR A 330 24.23 1.74 -6.28
CA THR A 330 24.74 0.42 -5.90
C THR A 330 23.84 -0.15 -4.80
N TRP A 331 23.65 -1.47 -4.86
CA TRP A 331 23.00 -2.20 -3.77
C TRP A 331 23.88 -3.35 -3.32
N THR A 332 23.58 -3.92 -2.17
CA THR A 332 24.30 -5.09 -1.67
C THR A 332 23.48 -6.35 -1.93
N ARG A 333 24.19 -7.40 -2.35
CA ARG A 333 23.65 -8.75 -2.44
C ARG A 333 24.50 -9.67 -1.56
N ASN A 334 23.88 -10.34 -0.59
CA ASN A 334 24.61 -11.12 0.44
C ASN A 334 25.68 -10.29 1.18
N GLY A 335 25.42 -9.00 1.44
CA GLY A 335 26.38 -8.12 2.08
C GLY A 335 27.52 -7.63 1.17
N ILE A 336 27.55 -8.03 -0.09
CA ILE A 336 28.56 -7.63 -1.08
C ILE A 336 27.96 -6.56 -2.00
N ALA A 337 28.60 -5.40 -2.07
CA ALA A 337 28.20 -4.37 -3.01
C ALA A 337 28.31 -4.88 -4.46
N THR A 338 27.27 -4.64 -5.26
CA THR A 338 27.32 -4.98 -6.68
C THR A 338 28.25 -4.00 -7.39
N THR A 339 29.12 -4.54 -8.25
CA THR A 339 30.12 -3.76 -9.00
C THR A 339 29.59 -3.23 -10.33
N GLU A 340 28.40 -3.66 -10.73
CA GLU A 340 27.83 -3.27 -12.01
C GLU A 340 27.31 -1.83 -11.96
N PRO A 341 27.55 -1.04 -12.99
CA PRO A 341 27.06 0.34 -13.05
C PRO A 341 25.54 0.34 -13.19
N ASN A 342 24.87 0.69 -12.12
CA ASN A 342 23.45 0.98 -12.14
C ASN A 342 23.26 2.48 -11.95
N ALA A 343 22.19 3.00 -12.51
CA ALA A 343 21.88 4.39 -12.38
C ALA A 343 20.41 4.58 -12.02
N LYS A 344 20.15 5.44 -11.05
CA LYS A 344 18.79 5.83 -10.66
C LYS A 344 18.48 7.25 -11.09
N LEU A 345 17.20 7.48 -11.31
CA LEU A 345 16.64 8.78 -11.62
C LEU A 345 16.38 9.58 -10.35
N ASN A 346 16.77 10.85 -10.41
CA ASN A 346 16.26 11.88 -9.52
C ASN A 346 15.37 12.76 -10.37
N PHE A 347 14.10 12.88 -10.00
CA PHE A 347 13.08 13.58 -10.78
C PHE A 347 12.94 15.03 -10.36
N TYR A 348 12.52 15.86 -11.31
CA TYR A 348 12.00 17.20 -11.12
C TYR A 348 10.76 17.37 -12.00
N GLY A 349 9.73 18.06 -11.51
CA GLY A 349 8.45 18.25 -12.21
C GLY A 349 7.35 17.29 -11.70
N LEU A 350 7.66 16.40 -10.76
CA LEU A 350 6.69 15.49 -10.13
C LEU A 350 6.07 16.04 -8.84
N ASN A 351 6.55 17.18 -8.32
CA ASN A 351 6.01 17.78 -7.10
C ASN A 351 5.31 19.11 -7.41
N TYR A 352 4.38 19.49 -6.56
CA TYR A 352 3.72 20.80 -6.64
C TYR A 352 4.75 21.93 -6.58
N GLY A 353 4.59 22.93 -7.46
CA GLY A 353 5.48 24.08 -7.54
C GLY A 353 6.80 23.88 -8.29
N GLU A 354 7.10 22.69 -8.78
CA GLU A 354 8.25 22.41 -9.65
C GLU A 354 7.92 22.80 -11.10
N LEU A 355 7.80 24.11 -11.36
CA LEU A 355 7.32 24.65 -12.64
C LEU A 355 8.43 25.19 -13.55
N ASN A 356 9.71 25.18 -13.09
CA ASN A 356 10.82 25.64 -13.91
C ASN A 356 11.03 24.70 -15.10
N LEU A 357 11.00 25.25 -16.31
CA LEU A 357 11.20 24.49 -17.56
C LEU A 357 12.67 24.34 -17.97
N ASP A 358 13.60 24.83 -17.16
CA ASP A 358 15.05 24.66 -17.37
C ASP A 358 15.76 24.50 -16.00
N PRO A 359 15.49 23.43 -15.26
CA PRO A 359 16.11 23.22 -13.96
C PRO A 359 17.59 22.85 -14.13
N GLU A 360 18.49 23.60 -13.48
CA GLU A 360 19.94 23.44 -13.61
C GLU A 360 20.41 22.02 -13.34
N GLY A 361 21.15 21.45 -14.26
CA GLY A 361 21.73 20.12 -14.16
C GLY A 361 20.76 18.96 -14.38
N TYR A 362 19.55 19.24 -14.86
CA TYR A 362 18.58 18.23 -15.26
C TYR A 362 18.43 18.17 -16.77
N THR A 363 18.00 17.03 -17.27
CA THR A 363 17.64 16.78 -18.67
C THR A 363 16.15 16.51 -18.76
N GLU A 364 15.48 17.11 -19.74
CA GLU A 364 14.06 16.86 -19.97
C GLU A 364 13.83 15.46 -20.54
N PHE A 365 12.79 14.79 -20.07
CA PHE A 365 12.30 13.59 -20.73
C PHE A 365 11.63 13.96 -22.06
N THR A 366 12.03 13.25 -23.11
CA THR A 366 11.44 13.38 -24.44
C THR A 366 10.74 12.08 -24.84
N ASN A 367 9.71 12.20 -25.67
CA ASN A 367 9.08 11.07 -26.33
C ASN A 367 10.01 10.43 -27.39
N SER A 368 9.56 9.39 -28.07
CA SER A 368 10.32 8.70 -29.11
C SER A 368 10.62 9.58 -30.33
N SER A 369 9.92 10.69 -30.50
CA SER A 369 10.13 11.70 -31.58
C SER A 369 11.09 12.81 -31.16
N GLY A 370 11.60 12.78 -29.92
CA GLY A 370 12.50 13.80 -29.39
C GLY A 370 11.79 15.08 -28.91
N GLU A 371 10.47 15.06 -28.84
CA GLU A 371 9.67 16.16 -28.32
C GLU A 371 9.57 16.10 -26.82
N ALA A 372 9.49 17.23 -26.14
CA ALA A 372 9.26 17.31 -24.69
C ALA A 372 8.04 16.48 -24.30
N SER A 373 8.23 15.57 -23.35
CA SER A 373 7.15 14.71 -22.88
C SER A 373 6.23 15.49 -21.96
N THR A 374 5.06 15.85 -22.44
CA THR A 374 3.95 16.32 -21.61
C THR A 374 3.30 15.12 -20.92
N TRP A 375 4.06 14.50 -20.05
CA TRP A 375 3.81 13.17 -19.46
C TRP A 375 2.39 12.95 -18.89
N ILE A 376 1.70 14.03 -18.48
CA ILE A 376 0.32 13.98 -18.00
C ILE A 376 -0.65 13.99 -19.20
N LYS A 377 -0.53 15.00 -20.09
CA LYS A 377 -1.50 15.23 -21.18
C LYS A 377 -1.39 14.23 -22.32
N ASP A 378 -0.19 13.76 -22.63
CA ASP A 378 0.03 12.81 -23.73
C ASP A 378 -0.34 11.38 -23.37
N THR A 379 -0.69 11.13 -22.11
CA THR A 379 -1.17 9.84 -21.68
C THR A 379 -2.69 9.83 -21.72
N ALA A 380 -3.29 9.11 -22.66
CA ALA A 380 -4.73 8.86 -22.67
C ALA A 380 -5.10 8.08 -21.41
N LEU A 381 -5.69 8.76 -20.42
CA LEU A 381 -6.12 8.16 -19.15
C LEU A 381 -7.58 7.72 -19.16
N ASP A 382 -8.35 8.08 -20.19
CA ASP A 382 -9.79 7.78 -20.27
C ASP A 382 -10.05 6.30 -20.02
N ASP A 383 -9.31 5.41 -20.70
CA ASP A 383 -9.43 3.98 -20.49
C ASP A 383 -9.18 3.58 -19.03
N VAL A 384 -8.14 4.16 -18.39
CA VAL A 384 -7.79 3.84 -17.00
C VAL A 384 -8.85 4.35 -16.03
N ILE A 385 -9.38 5.55 -16.27
CA ILE A 385 -10.44 6.17 -15.46
C ILE A 385 -11.73 5.34 -15.58
N ASP A 386 -12.11 4.97 -16.79
CA ASP A 386 -13.31 4.19 -17.04
C ASP A 386 -13.24 2.77 -16.48
N TYR A 387 -12.06 2.14 -16.54
CA TYR A 387 -11.84 0.78 -16.01
C TYR A 387 -11.63 0.72 -14.50
N LEU A 388 -11.55 1.84 -13.77
CA LEU A 388 -11.54 1.79 -12.30
C LEU A 388 -12.76 1.04 -11.76
N TYR A 389 -13.92 1.23 -12.38
CA TYR A 389 -15.06 0.33 -12.27
C TYR A 389 -16.03 0.54 -13.45
N VAL A 390 -16.67 -0.54 -13.91
CA VAL A 390 -17.69 -0.54 -14.98
C VAL A 390 -19.09 -0.86 -14.46
N ARG A 391 -19.19 -1.36 -13.24
CA ARG A 391 -20.42 -1.65 -12.52
C ARG A 391 -20.37 -1.01 -11.14
N ASP A 392 -21.55 -0.75 -10.54
CA ASP A 392 -21.65 -0.16 -9.21
C ASP A 392 -20.80 -0.98 -8.18
N PRO A 393 -19.71 -0.42 -7.63
CA PRO A 393 -18.83 -1.17 -6.74
C PRO A 393 -19.52 -1.64 -5.45
N ASP A 394 -20.56 -0.95 -5.00
CA ASP A 394 -21.28 -1.32 -3.79
C ASP A 394 -22.24 -2.50 -4.02
N LYS A 395 -22.61 -2.74 -5.27
CA LYS A 395 -23.46 -3.89 -5.66
C LYS A 395 -22.66 -5.10 -6.15
N TYR A 396 -21.42 -4.90 -6.59
CA TYR A 396 -20.58 -5.96 -7.15
C TYR A 396 -19.26 -6.08 -6.39
N GLN A 397 -19.34 -6.22 -5.06
CA GLN A 397 -18.19 -6.32 -4.17
C GLN A 397 -17.43 -7.65 -4.33
N TYR A 398 -18.12 -8.71 -4.69
CA TYR A 398 -17.60 -10.07 -4.81
C TYR A 398 -17.54 -10.52 -6.27
N TRP A 399 -16.75 -11.53 -6.53
CA TRP A 399 -16.76 -12.23 -7.81
C TRP A 399 -17.96 -13.16 -7.89
N PRO A 400 -18.62 -13.29 -9.08
CA PRO A 400 -19.63 -14.32 -9.29
C PRO A 400 -18.99 -15.71 -9.22
N ILE A 401 -19.81 -16.72 -8.94
CA ILE A 401 -19.39 -18.10 -9.16
C ILE A 401 -19.28 -18.31 -10.68
N PHE A 402 -18.10 -18.73 -11.13
CA PHE A 402 -17.87 -18.89 -12.57
C PHE A 402 -18.67 -20.06 -13.17
N ASN A 403 -19.05 -19.93 -14.42
CA ASN A 403 -19.86 -20.93 -15.11
C ASN A 403 -19.27 -22.35 -15.06
N VAL A 404 -17.95 -22.49 -15.10
CA VAL A 404 -17.30 -23.79 -14.95
C VAL A 404 -17.70 -24.48 -13.64
N ASN A 405 -17.70 -23.73 -12.53
CA ASN A 405 -18.06 -24.28 -11.21
C ASN A 405 -19.58 -24.56 -11.10
N LEU A 406 -20.41 -23.71 -11.73
CA LEU A 406 -21.86 -23.92 -11.77
C LEU A 406 -22.24 -25.19 -12.59
N ASN A 407 -21.53 -25.41 -13.70
CA ASN A 407 -21.73 -26.60 -14.53
C ASN A 407 -21.30 -27.89 -13.81
N ASP A 408 -20.23 -27.82 -13.03
CA ASP A 408 -19.69 -28.97 -12.29
C ASP A 408 -20.48 -29.29 -11.01
N ASN A 409 -21.23 -28.34 -10.47
CA ASN A 409 -22.04 -28.54 -9.26
C ASN A 409 -23.42 -27.89 -9.37
N PRO A 410 -24.48 -28.68 -9.66
CA PRO A 410 -25.82 -28.17 -9.84
C PRO A 410 -26.48 -27.61 -8.57
N ASN A 411 -25.85 -27.77 -7.41
CA ASN A 411 -26.32 -27.15 -6.15
C ASN A 411 -25.79 -25.72 -5.95
N LEU A 412 -24.91 -25.25 -6.83
CA LEU A 412 -24.42 -23.85 -6.81
C LEU A 412 -25.31 -22.97 -7.68
N ALA A 413 -25.59 -21.79 -7.24
CA ALA A 413 -26.24 -20.73 -8.01
C ALA A 413 -25.59 -19.38 -7.68
N ASN A 414 -25.51 -18.51 -8.66
CA ASN A 414 -25.21 -17.09 -8.41
C ASN A 414 -26.43 -16.41 -7.77
N TYR A 415 -26.19 -15.28 -7.14
CA TYR A 415 -27.24 -14.40 -6.70
C TYR A 415 -27.99 -13.82 -7.92
N GLU A 416 -29.30 -13.56 -7.77
CA GLU A 416 -30.18 -13.07 -8.87
C GLU A 416 -29.70 -11.73 -9.46
N TRP A 417 -28.89 -10.96 -8.73
CA TRP A 417 -28.38 -9.66 -9.13
C TRP A 417 -26.97 -9.70 -9.77
N TYR A 418 -26.36 -10.87 -9.94
CA TYR A 418 -25.10 -11.04 -10.71
C TYR A 418 -25.37 -11.23 -12.24
#